data_e817ad30d45f648022013314c7f7b9e6
#
_entry.id   e817ad30d45f648022013314c7f7b9e6
#
_cell.length_a   1.000
_cell.length_b   1.000
_cell.length_c   1.000
_cell.angle_alpha   90.00
_cell.angle_beta   90.00
_cell.angle_gamma   90.00
#
_symmetry.space_group_name_H-M   'P 1'
#
loop_
_entity.id
_entity.type
_entity.pdbx_description
1 polymer ?
#
loop_
_entity_poly.entity_id
_entity_poly.type
_entity_poly.pdbx_seq_one_letter_code
_entity_poly.pdbx_strand_id
1 'polypeptide(L)'
;MRIVHYITDFTSSAGPQASAVRKMIISTAKVAENHLVTVRPLADEYVKALAEQMGVIVHYLHIDKGSNPLNVLSAMIHVSATLRKLCPDVVHVHGSWDWRAAVVERMARQQHIVTLVSPHRGLSQELIGIDFWSKKLPRLILFQMWMVRHCTAVIAVTDKERDDIMAFGMKRRIEVLPPLPGEKESMEPLRISLMTAYRKALDSTYTKKLTQREREVVLTAVRSVISDDDMVAEKPDVQGVSYRRMFFYAYDEDVTEMFIDGCRKLQIPIPPPLKVGEVPRYKNPRAKALEALRDINVQTKTLRLPEDKTAERDAVMLIAKAKALTMPRLTLRHYAELYNMFRHSDFDEDIVALELKRVGLLGFTRKMQKHLAEMFGLKQGYEV
;
A
#
# COMPACT_ATOMS: atom_id res chain seq x y z
N MET A 1 -10.75 4.79 7.25
CA MET A 1 -9.30 4.55 7.40
C MET A 1 -9.11 3.41 8.36
N ARG A 2 -8.32 2.41 7.97
CA ARG A 2 -8.02 1.23 8.80
C ARG A 2 -6.65 1.41 9.44
N ILE A 3 -6.60 1.38 10.76
CA ILE A 3 -5.39 1.60 11.56
C ILE A 3 -5.06 0.32 12.32
N VAL A 4 -3.84 -0.17 12.17
CA VAL A 4 -3.31 -1.25 13.00
C VAL A 4 -2.41 -0.63 14.07
N HIS A 5 -2.78 -0.82 15.32
CA HIS A 5 -1.94 -0.51 16.48
C HIS A 5 -1.18 -1.77 16.89
N TYR A 6 0.13 -1.72 16.84
CA TYR A 6 0.97 -2.81 17.34
C TYR A 6 1.55 -2.45 18.70
N ILE A 7 1.36 -3.32 19.65
CA ILE A 7 2.01 -3.25 20.97
C ILE A 7 2.29 -4.69 21.45
N THR A 8 3.46 -4.92 21.99
CA THR A 8 3.88 -6.26 22.43
C THR A 8 3.04 -6.80 23.58
N ASP A 9 2.65 -5.92 24.51
CA ASP A 9 1.86 -6.25 25.69
C ASP A 9 0.78 -5.19 25.89
N PHE A 10 -0.49 -5.61 25.88
CA PHE A 10 -1.65 -4.74 26.08
C PHE A 10 -2.50 -5.18 27.26
N THR A 11 -1.95 -6.00 28.16
CA THR A 11 -2.65 -6.44 29.36
C THR A 11 -2.99 -5.25 30.26
N SER A 12 -3.96 -5.39 31.13
CA SER A 12 -4.36 -4.35 32.08
C SER A 12 -3.21 -3.90 33.00
N SER A 13 -2.23 -4.78 33.22
CA SER A 13 -1.02 -4.54 34.01
C SER A 13 0.16 -4.00 33.21
N ALA A 14 0.04 -3.79 31.90
CA ALA A 14 1.15 -3.41 31.00
C ALA A 14 1.65 -1.96 31.18
N GLY A 15 1.14 -1.23 32.15
CA GLY A 15 1.68 0.06 32.57
C GLY A 15 1.28 1.25 31.67
N PRO A 16 2.04 2.37 31.77
CA PRO A 16 1.67 3.65 31.15
C PRO A 16 1.58 3.59 29.61
N GLN A 17 2.39 2.76 28.97
CA GLN A 17 2.38 2.61 27.51
C GLN A 17 1.05 2.04 27.01
N ALA A 18 0.56 0.96 27.62
CA ALA A 18 -0.73 0.36 27.24
C ALA A 18 -1.88 1.33 27.49
N SER A 19 -1.83 2.10 28.61
CA SER A 19 -2.81 3.15 28.89
C SER A 19 -2.82 4.24 27.82
N ALA A 20 -1.65 4.69 27.39
CA ALA A 20 -1.53 5.67 26.29
C ALA A 20 -2.14 5.14 24.99
N VAL A 21 -1.80 3.91 24.60
CA VAL A 21 -2.33 3.26 23.39
C VAL A 21 -3.85 3.12 23.48
N ARG A 22 -4.39 2.75 24.65
CA ARG A 22 -5.83 2.66 24.88
C ARG A 22 -6.53 3.99 24.62
N LYS A 23 -5.99 5.10 25.16
CA LYS A 23 -6.53 6.45 24.93
C LYS A 23 -6.48 6.84 23.44
N MET A 24 -5.41 6.51 22.72
CA MET A 24 -5.30 6.75 21.28
C MET A 24 -6.36 5.96 20.48
N ILE A 25 -6.58 4.70 20.81
CA ILE A 25 -7.60 3.86 20.20
C ILE A 25 -9.00 4.41 20.48
N ILE A 26 -9.32 4.71 21.72
CA ILE A 26 -10.61 5.29 22.11
C ILE A 26 -10.86 6.60 21.34
N SER A 27 -9.86 7.45 21.24
CA SER A 27 -10.01 8.74 20.56
C SER A 27 -10.38 8.60 19.09
N THR A 28 -9.94 7.55 18.43
CA THR A 28 -10.18 7.31 16.99
C THR A 28 -11.31 6.33 16.68
N ALA A 29 -11.90 5.68 17.67
CA ALA A 29 -12.88 4.60 17.52
C ALA A 29 -14.10 4.98 16.65
N LYS A 30 -14.57 6.24 16.70
CA LYS A 30 -15.73 6.69 15.93
C LYS A 30 -15.41 7.10 14.48
N VAL A 31 -14.13 7.26 14.13
CA VAL A 31 -13.70 7.84 12.84
C VAL A 31 -12.75 6.94 12.04
N ALA A 32 -12.30 5.86 12.63
CA ALA A 32 -11.40 4.89 12.03
C ALA A 32 -11.72 3.47 12.49
N GLU A 33 -11.43 2.50 11.64
CA GLU A 33 -11.46 1.08 11.96
C GLU A 33 -10.13 0.72 12.64
N ASN A 34 -10.19 0.41 13.94
CA ASN A 34 -8.99 0.12 14.72
C ASN A 34 -8.79 -1.38 14.91
N HIS A 35 -7.61 -1.86 14.60
CA HIS A 35 -7.14 -3.21 14.87
C HIS A 35 -5.99 -3.16 15.87
N LEU A 36 -6.05 -3.98 16.89
CA LEU A 36 -4.98 -4.17 17.86
C LEU A 36 -4.23 -5.46 17.53
N VAL A 37 -2.95 -5.34 17.28
CA VAL A 37 -2.06 -6.49 17.05
C VAL A 37 -1.11 -6.60 18.24
N THR A 38 -1.16 -7.71 18.96
CA THR A 38 -0.34 -7.94 20.15
C THR A 38 0.25 -9.35 20.17
N VAL A 39 1.27 -9.57 20.98
CA VAL A 39 1.93 -10.88 21.13
C VAL A 39 1.42 -11.61 22.37
N ARG A 40 1.15 -10.89 23.43
CA ARG A 40 0.63 -11.51 24.67
C ARG A 40 -0.86 -11.72 24.59
N PRO A 41 -1.35 -12.93 24.89
CA PRO A 41 -2.77 -13.19 24.98
C PRO A 41 -3.42 -12.29 26.04
N LEU A 42 -4.61 -11.81 25.72
CA LEU A 42 -5.47 -11.05 26.63
C LEU A 42 -6.56 -11.98 27.17
N ALA A 43 -7.07 -11.67 28.36
CA ALA A 43 -8.24 -12.39 28.89
C ALA A 43 -9.44 -12.15 27.98
N ASP A 44 -10.26 -13.18 27.73
CA ASP A 44 -11.40 -13.12 26.82
C ASP A 44 -12.42 -12.05 27.21
N GLU A 45 -12.66 -11.87 28.51
CA GLU A 45 -13.52 -10.80 29.01
C GLU A 45 -13.01 -9.42 28.69
N TYR A 46 -11.67 -9.24 28.73
CA TYR A 46 -11.04 -7.98 28.36
C TYR A 46 -11.10 -7.72 26.85
N VAL A 47 -10.94 -8.75 26.03
CA VAL A 47 -11.11 -8.66 24.57
C VAL A 47 -12.55 -8.27 24.22
N LYS A 48 -13.55 -8.87 24.85
CA LYS A 48 -14.96 -8.52 24.68
C LYS A 48 -15.22 -7.06 25.05
N ALA A 49 -14.72 -6.63 26.21
CA ALA A 49 -14.87 -5.24 26.64
C ALA A 49 -14.21 -4.24 25.66
N LEU A 50 -13.05 -4.57 25.09
CA LEU A 50 -12.40 -3.74 24.06
C LEU A 50 -13.24 -3.67 22.77
N ALA A 51 -13.82 -4.78 22.34
CA ALA A 51 -14.67 -4.82 21.15
C ALA A 51 -15.97 -4.02 21.37
N GLU A 52 -16.65 -4.22 22.51
CA GLU A 52 -17.91 -3.54 22.83
C GLU A 52 -17.74 -2.04 23.05
N GLN A 53 -16.72 -1.64 23.82
CA GLN A 53 -16.52 -0.24 24.20
C GLN A 53 -15.82 0.61 23.11
N MET A 54 -14.96 -0.01 22.33
CA MET A 54 -14.06 0.71 21.39
C MET A 54 -14.17 0.24 19.95
N GLY A 55 -14.92 -0.81 19.66
CA GLY A 55 -15.02 -1.39 18.32
C GLY A 55 -13.69 -1.95 17.80
N VAL A 56 -12.78 -2.35 18.70
CA VAL A 56 -11.42 -2.81 18.33
C VAL A 56 -11.42 -4.30 18.07
N ILE A 57 -10.83 -4.69 16.96
CA ILE A 57 -10.61 -6.10 16.61
C ILE A 57 -9.19 -6.48 17.04
N VAL A 58 -9.09 -7.48 17.94
CA VAL A 58 -7.80 -7.94 18.47
C VAL A 58 -7.25 -9.09 17.65
N HIS A 59 -5.97 -9.01 17.30
CA HIS A 59 -5.22 -10.05 16.59
C HIS A 59 -3.97 -10.45 17.36
N TYR A 60 -3.70 -11.73 17.41
CA TYR A 60 -2.53 -12.26 18.09
C TYR A 60 -1.45 -12.66 17.08
N LEU A 61 -0.23 -12.23 17.36
CA LEU A 61 0.94 -12.72 16.65
C LEU A 61 1.59 -13.83 17.48
N HIS A 62 1.60 -15.03 16.94
CA HIS A 62 2.31 -16.15 17.56
C HIS A 62 3.82 -16.03 17.26
N ILE A 63 4.50 -15.26 18.10
CA ILE A 63 5.93 -14.99 17.99
C ILE A 63 6.60 -15.40 19.28
N ASP A 64 7.56 -16.31 19.19
CA ASP A 64 8.37 -16.73 20.34
C ASP A 64 9.18 -15.58 20.94
N LYS A 65 9.49 -15.70 22.23
CA LYS A 65 10.26 -14.67 22.96
C LYS A 65 11.72 -14.57 22.48
N GLY A 66 12.28 -15.64 21.97
CA GLY A 66 13.67 -15.71 21.52
C GLY A 66 13.91 -14.91 20.24
N SER A 67 15.06 -14.23 20.16
CA SER A 67 15.49 -13.47 18.98
C SER A 67 16.48 -14.23 18.08
N ASN A 68 16.42 -15.55 18.08
CA ASN A 68 17.23 -16.33 17.16
C ASN A 68 16.78 -16.10 15.70
N PRO A 69 17.63 -16.33 14.69
CA PRO A 69 17.31 -16.04 13.29
C PRO A 69 16.06 -16.74 12.77
N LEU A 70 15.77 -17.97 13.23
CA LEU A 70 14.60 -18.73 12.82
C LEU A 70 13.29 -18.09 13.35
N ASN A 71 13.30 -17.66 14.62
CA ASN A 71 12.15 -16.96 15.20
C ASN A 71 11.91 -15.61 14.54
N VAL A 72 12.96 -14.88 14.19
CA VAL A 72 12.85 -13.63 13.44
C VAL A 72 12.25 -13.87 12.05
N LEU A 73 12.70 -14.90 11.34
CA LEU A 73 12.15 -15.25 10.02
C LEU A 73 10.68 -15.66 10.12
N SER A 74 10.34 -16.51 11.08
CA SER A 74 8.96 -16.92 11.35
C SER A 74 8.08 -15.70 11.66
N ALA A 75 8.56 -14.80 12.52
CA ALA A 75 7.85 -13.56 12.83
C ALA A 75 7.61 -12.69 11.58
N MET A 76 8.60 -12.55 10.71
CA MET A 76 8.46 -11.81 9.45
C MET A 76 7.36 -12.40 8.56
N ILE A 77 7.28 -13.72 8.45
CA ILE A 77 6.27 -14.41 7.65
C ILE A 77 4.87 -14.17 8.26
N HIS A 78 4.69 -14.40 9.56
CA HIS A 78 3.40 -14.22 10.23
C HIS A 78 2.92 -12.76 10.20
N VAL A 79 3.79 -11.80 10.51
CA VAL A 79 3.47 -10.38 10.42
C VAL A 79 3.10 -9.99 9.01
N SER A 80 3.88 -10.43 8.01
CA SER A 80 3.59 -10.13 6.61
C SER A 80 2.23 -10.67 6.15
N ALA A 81 1.89 -11.91 6.55
CA ALA A 81 0.59 -12.52 6.26
C ALA A 81 -0.56 -11.77 6.94
N THR A 82 -0.40 -11.42 8.22
CA THR A 82 -1.39 -10.66 8.98
C THR A 82 -1.64 -9.29 8.36
N LEU A 83 -0.60 -8.54 8.02
CA LEU A 83 -0.73 -7.23 7.38
C LEU A 83 -1.39 -7.31 5.99
N ARG A 84 -1.11 -8.35 5.21
CA ARG A 84 -1.81 -8.58 3.93
C ARG A 84 -3.30 -8.85 4.11
N LYS A 85 -3.66 -9.64 5.13
CA LYS A 85 -5.06 -9.94 5.45
C LYS A 85 -5.81 -8.70 5.93
N LEU A 86 -5.17 -7.89 6.78
CA LEU A 86 -5.78 -6.69 7.35
C LEU A 86 -5.83 -5.51 6.37
N CYS A 87 -4.93 -5.45 5.40
CA CYS A 87 -4.80 -4.34 4.44
C CYS A 87 -4.90 -2.96 5.11
N PRO A 88 -4.08 -2.64 6.13
CA PRO A 88 -4.21 -1.38 6.85
C PRO A 88 -3.70 -0.20 6.01
N ASP A 89 -4.29 0.96 6.22
CA ASP A 89 -3.78 2.23 5.70
C ASP A 89 -2.54 2.69 6.48
N VAL A 90 -2.58 2.48 7.79
CA VAL A 90 -1.55 2.92 8.73
C VAL A 90 -1.23 1.79 9.71
N VAL A 91 0.05 1.57 9.96
CA VAL A 91 0.55 0.75 11.06
C VAL A 91 1.21 1.67 12.08
N HIS A 92 0.64 1.78 13.26
CA HIS A 92 1.19 2.54 14.37
C HIS A 92 1.86 1.59 15.36
N VAL A 93 3.18 1.61 15.38
CA VAL A 93 4.00 0.77 16.25
C VAL A 93 4.27 1.49 17.55
N HIS A 94 3.94 0.86 18.67
CA HIS A 94 4.15 1.40 20.00
C HIS A 94 5.29 0.70 20.72
N GLY A 95 6.23 1.51 21.22
CA GLY A 95 7.38 1.06 21.98
C GLY A 95 8.70 1.17 21.23
N SER A 96 9.76 0.83 21.95
CA SER A 96 11.14 0.89 21.50
C SER A 96 11.93 -0.29 22.09
N TRP A 97 13.12 -0.57 21.54
CA TRP A 97 14.02 -1.62 21.98
C TRP A 97 13.49 -3.05 21.90
N ASP A 98 12.36 -3.26 21.24
CA ASP A 98 11.79 -4.59 20.96
C ASP A 98 12.01 -4.93 19.47
N TRP A 99 12.70 -6.02 19.20
CA TRP A 99 12.96 -6.51 17.87
C TRP A 99 11.67 -6.85 17.10
N ARG A 100 10.60 -7.27 17.81
CA ARG A 100 9.30 -7.60 17.21
C ARG A 100 8.62 -6.34 16.66
N ALA A 101 8.70 -5.24 17.39
CA ALA A 101 8.22 -3.94 16.91
C ALA A 101 8.95 -3.51 15.62
N ALA A 102 10.26 -3.73 15.58
CA ALA A 102 11.05 -3.45 14.39
C ALA A 102 10.69 -4.36 13.21
N VAL A 103 10.38 -5.64 13.46
CA VAL A 103 9.87 -6.56 12.43
C VAL A 103 8.53 -6.08 11.89
N VAL A 104 7.60 -5.66 12.74
CA VAL A 104 6.29 -5.15 12.31
C VAL A 104 6.47 -3.90 11.43
N GLU A 105 7.27 -2.93 11.87
CA GLU A 105 7.57 -1.74 11.08
C GLU A 105 8.19 -2.11 9.72
N ARG A 106 9.20 -2.98 9.73
CA ARG A 106 9.89 -3.39 8.50
C ARG A 106 8.96 -4.10 7.52
N MET A 107 8.11 -5.01 7.98
CA MET A 107 7.16 -5.73 7.12
C MET A 107 6.08 -4.80 6.59
N ALA A 108 5.58 -3.87 7.39
CA ALA A 108 4.63 -2.86 6.94
C ALA A 108 5.27 -1.97 5.86
N ARG A 109 6.48 -1.48 6.09
CA ARG A 109 7.20 -0.65 5.13
C ARG A 109 7.53 -1.39 3.83
N GLN A 110 7.89 -2.67 3.89
CA GLN A 110 8.12 -3.50 2.69
C GLN A 110 6.83 -3.70 1.88
N GLN A 111 5.68 -3.68 2.54
CA GLN A 111 4.38 -3.69 1.89
C GLN A 111 3.90 -2.29 1.50
N HIS A 112 4.75 -1.27 1.62
CA HIS A 112 4.43 0.12 1.33
C HIS A 112 3.26 0.68 2.15
N ILE A 113 3.03 0.14 3.34
CA ILE A 113 2.08 0.67 4.30
C ILE A 113 2.76 1.80 5.07
N VAL A 114 2.02 2.86 5.34
CA VAL A 114 2.49 3.97 6.16
C VAL A 114 2.74 3.51 7.59
N THR A 115 3.93 3.80 8.12
CA THR A 115 4.33 3.40 9.47
C THR A 115 4.55 4.62 10.36
N LEU A 116 3.94 4.61 11.53
CA LEU A 116 4.25 5.57 12.58
C LEU A 116 4.83 4.82 13.78
N VAL A 117 5.72 5.46 14.50
CA VAL A 117 6.36 4.89 15.69
C VAL A 117 6.18 5.83 16.87
N SER A 118 5.60 5.33 17.97
CA SER A 118 5.56 6.03 19.26
C SER A 118 6.52 5.36 20.24
N PRO A 119 7.68 5.98 20.55
CA PRO A 119 8.67 5.39 21.46
C PRO A 119 8.24 5.34 22.92
N HIS A 120 7.24 6.16 23.33
CA HIS A 120 6.76 6.27 24.71
C HIS A 120 7.89 6.49 25.72
N ARG A 121 8.68 7.55 25.50
CA ARG A 121 9.88 7.92 26.29
C ARG A 121 11.03 6.91 26.22
N GLY A 122 10.89 5.80 25.50
CA GLY A 122 11.94 4.78 25.42
C GLY A 122 13.23 5.26 24.75
N LEU A 123 13.21 6.41 24.07
CA LEU A 123 14.37 7.07 23.47
C LEU A 123 14.88 8.25 24.30
N SER A 124 14.41 8.43 25.55
CA SER A 124 14.92 9.47 26.43
C SER A 124 16.39 9.21 26.78
N GLN A 125 17.18 10.26 26.87
CA GLN A 125 18.61 10.15 27.21
C GLN A 125 18.82 9.42 28.54
N GLU A 126 17.95 9.66 29.52
CA GLU A 126 17.97 9.02 30.84
C GLU A 126 17.83 7.48 30.71
N LEU A 127 16.87 7.02 29.90
CA LEU A 127 16.64 5.59 29.69
C LEU A 127 17.66 4.94 28.78
N ILE A 128 18.19 5.67 27.79
CA ILE A 128 19.23 5.15 26.89
C ILE A 128 20.49 4.80 27.70
N GLY A 129 20.90 5.63 28.67
CA GLY A 129 22.08 5.40 29.48
C GLY A 129 22.05 4.12 30.32
N ILE A 130 20.85 3.66 30.71
CA ILE A 130 20.68 2.43 31.50
C ILE A 130 21.02 1.21 30.65
N ASP A 131 21.95 0.38 31.04
CA ASP A 131 22.39 -0.85 30.34
C ASP A 131 22.77 -0.61 28.86
N PHE A 132 23.30 0.58 28.54
CA PHE A 132 23.60 0.98 27.17
C PHE A 132 24.53 -0.03 26.47
N TRP A 133 25.70 -0.27 27.05
CA TRP A 133 26.74 -1.09 26.42
C TRP A 133 26.32 -2.57 26.28
N SER A 134 25.67 -3.12 27.29
CA SER A 134 25.36 -4.55 27.34
C SER A 134 24.11 -4.94 26.59
N LYS A 135 23.05 -4.09 26.63
CA LYS A 135 21.73 -4.44 26.09
C LYS A 135 21.27 -3.54 24.96
N LYS A 136 21.51 -2.22 25.06
CA LYS A 136 20.94 -1.26 24.11
C LYS A 136 21.80 -1.02 22.88
N LEU A 137 23.10 -1.01 23.01
CA LEU A 137 24.01 -0.81 21.87
C LEU A 137 23.82 -1.89 20.78
N PRO A 138 23.76 -3.18 21.07
CA PRO A 138 23.48 -4.18 20.05
C PRO A 138 22.10 -3.96 19.40
N ARG A 139 21.07 -3.67 20.18
CA ARG A 139 19.73 -3.40 19.67
C ARG A 139 19.64 -2.12 18.85
N LEU A 140 20.41 -1.11 19.22
CA LEU A 140 20.53 0.14 18.48
C LEU A 140 21.03 -0.11 17.06
N ILE A 141 22.12 -0.85 16.93
CA ILE A 141 22.76 -1.15 15.65
C ILE A 141 21.90 -2.09 14.80
N LEU A 142 21.35 -3.15 15.42
CA LEU A 142 20.63 -4.20 14.69
C LEU A 142 19.29 -3.74 14.15
N PHE A 143 18.52 -2.96 14.89
CA PHE A 143 17.16 -2.64 14.46
C PHE A 143 16.62 -1.27 14.92
N GLN A 144 16.95 -0.76 16.12
CA GLN A 144 16.27 0.42 16.67
C GLN A 144 16.50 1.68 15.81
N MET A 145 17.75 1.90 15.41
CA MET A 145 18.11 3.04 14.54
C MET A 145 17.40 2.94 13.19
N TRP A 146 17.33 1.75 12.64
CA TRP A 146 16.64 1.49 11.38
C TRP A 146 15.14 1.78 11.48
N MET A 147 14.49 1.27 12.50
CA MET A 147 13.07 1.48 12.73
C MET A 147 12.73 2.97 12.79
N VAL A 148 13.44 3.73 13.62
CA VAL A 148 13.17 5.17 13.81
C VAL A 148 13.49 5.99 12.56
N ARG A 149 14.58 5.67 11.85
CA ARG A 149 14.98 6.44 10.66
C ARG A 149 14.13 6.17 9.42
N HIS A 150 13.56 5.00 9.30
CA HIS A 150 12.86 4.58 8.09
C HIS A 150 11.33 4.57 8.22
N CYS A 151 10.78 4.69 9.42
CA CYS A 151 9.34 4.90 9.58
C CYS A 151 8.89 6.19 8.90
N THR A 152 7.63 6.27 8.57
CA THR A 152 7.06 7.45 7.88
C THR A 152 7.06 8.67 8.78
N ALA A 153 6.68 8.51 10.05
CA ALA A 153 6.70 9.56 11.06
C ALA A 153 6.92 8.99 12.46
N VAL A 154 7.37 9.82 13.37
CA VAL A 154 7.48 9.49 14.79
C VAL A 154 6.49 10.35 15.57
N ILE A 155 5.80 9.74 16.50
CA ILE A 155 4.83 10.40 17.39
C ILE A 155 5.48 10.60 18.75
N ALA A 156 5.56 11.83 19.20
CA ALA A 156 5.95 12.21 20.54
C ALA A 156 4.72 12.65 21.35
N VAL A 157 4.66 12.34 22.62
CA VAL A 157 3.58 12.76 23.52
C VAL A 157 3.92 14.00 24.36
N THR A 158 5.17 14.48 24.25
CA THR A 158 5.63 15.71 24.90
C THR A 158 6.73 16.38 24.05
N ASP A 159 6.93 17.68 24.24
CA ASP A 159 8.05 18.40 23.62
C ASP A 159 9.40 17.86 24.07
N LYS A 160 9.58 17.47 25.35
CA LYS A 160 10.78 16.82 25.84
C LYS A 160 11.08 15.53 25.07
N GLU A 161 10.04 14.69 24.84
CA GLU A 161 10.21 13.46 24.04
C GLU A 161 10.59 13.77 22.59
N ARG A 162 10.03 14.82 21.98
CA ARG A 162 10.46 15.28 20.64
C ARG A 162 11.96 15.61 20.64
N ASP A 163 12.42 16.36 21.62
CA ASP A 163 13.82 16.77 21.69
C ASP A 163 14.76 15.57 21.90
N ASP A 164 14.36 14.60 22.71
CA ASP A 164 15.06 13.33 22.88
C ASP A 164 15.13 12.52 21.56
N ILE A 165 14.02 12.46 20.80
CA ILE A 165 13.95 11.80 19.51
C ILE A 165 14.85 12.53 18.47
N MET A 166 14.90 13.85 18.53
CA MET A 166 15.80 14.65 17.68
C MET A 166 17.26 14.38 18.01
N ALA A 167 17.62 14.31 19.30
CA ALA A 167 18.95 13.97 19.76
C ALA A 167 19.35 12.54 19.36
N PHE A 168 18.40 11.61 19.30
CA PHE A 168 18.61 10.24 18.81
C PHE A 168 18.89 10.18 17.30
N GLY A 169 18.75 11.28 16.57
CA GLY A 169 19.07 11.40 15.15
C GLY A 169 17.90 11.42 14.19
N MET A 170 16.66 11.48 14.69
CA MET A 170 15.48 11.72 13.87
C MET A 170 15.21 13.22 13.78
N LYS A 171 15.52 13.83 12.64
CA LYS A 171 15.40 15.29 12.44
C LYS A 171 14.13 15.71 11.68
N ARG A 172 13.34 14.79 11.22
CA ARG A 172 12.19 15.08 10.34
C ARG A 172 10.98 14.25 10.72
N ARG A 173 9.78 14.80 10.48
CA ARG A 173 8.50 14.10 10.64
C ARG A 173 8.27 13.59 12.06
N ILE A 174 8.50 14.47 13.03
CA ILE A 174 8.08 14.24 14.40
C ILE A 174 6.80 15.05 14.62
N GLU A 175 5.73 14.35 14.96
CA GLU A 175 4.45 14.97 15.30
C GLU A 175 4.26 14.89 16.81
N VAL A 176 4.00 16.03 17.46
CA VAL A 176 3.77 16.09 18.90
C VAL A 176 2.27 16.07 19.15
N LEU A 177 1.83 15.12 19.95
CA LEU A 177 0.43 15.04 20.38
C LEU A 177 0.18 15.99 21.56
N PRO A 178 -1.07 16.44 21.74
CA PRO A 178 -1.45 17.12 22.98
C PRO A 178 -1.29 16.16 24.17
N PRO A 179 -1.20 16.67 25.38
CA PRO A 179 -1.19 15.84 26.58
C PRO A 179 -2.33 14.82 26.55
N LEU A 180 -2.02 13.60 26.96
CA LEU A 180 -3.02 12.53 26.98
C LEU A 180 -4.13 12.91 28.00
N PRO A 181 -5.40 12.95 27.56
CA PRO A 181 -6.48 13.41 28.41
C PRO A 181 -6.67 12.55 29.66
N GLY A 182 -7.04 13.14 30.76
CA GLY A 182 -7.50 12.46 31.95
C GLY A 182 -8.84 11.73 31.72
N GLU A 183 -9.35 11.03 32.75
CA GLU A 183 -10.60 10.24 32.61
C GLU A 183 -11.83 11.11 32.31
N LYS A 184 -11.84 12.34 32.79
CA LYS A 184 -12.97 13.28 32.61
C LYS A 184 -12.76 14.32 31.52
N GLU A 185 -11.62 14.29 30.84
CA GLU A 185 -11.27 15.23 29.80
C GLU A 185 -11.73 14.77 28.42
N SER A 186 -11.94 15.73 27.54
CA SER A 186 -12.36 15.43 26.16
C SER A 186 -11.25 14.74 25.38
N MET A 187 -11.59 13.67 24.68
CA MET A 187 -10.70 12.97 23.72
C MET A 187 -10.54 13.71 22.39
N GLU A 188 -11.30 14.78 22.17
CA GLU A 188 -11.38 15.48 20.88
C GLU A 188 -10.05 16.08 20.42
N PRO A 189 -9.28 16.81 21.28
CA PRO A 189 -7.97 17.34 20.87
C PRO A 189 -7.00 16.24 20.46
N LEU A 190 -6.97 15.12 21.19
CA LEU A 190 -6.15 13.96 20.85
C LEU A 190 -6.58 13.35 19.52
N ARG A 191 -7.90 13.20 19.32
CA ARG A 191 -8.46 12.67 18.06
C ARG A 191 -8.04 13.53 16.87
N ILE A 192 -8.23 14.84 16.93
CA ILE A 192 -7.90 15.76 15.84
C ILE A 192 -6.41 15.70 15.52
N SER A 193 -5.56 15.77 16.55
CA SER A 193 -4.10 15.75 16.36
C SER A 193 -3.62 14.42 15.77
N LEU A 194 -4.10 13.29 16.31
CA LEU A 194 -3.70 11.96 15.85
C LEU A 194 -4.17 11.69 14.42
N MET A 195 -5.42 12.03 14.09
CA MET A 195 -5.94 11.90 12.73
C MET A 195 -5.22 12.81 11.73
N THR A 196 -4.82 14.00 12.17
CA THR A 196 -4.00 14.91 11.35
C THR A 196 -2.63 14.33 11.09
N ALA A 197 -1.98 13.75 12.13
CA ALA A 197 -0.69 13.09 11.97
C ALA A 197 -0.77 11.89 10.99
N TYR A 198 -1.81 11.06 11.10
CA TYR A 198 -2.03 9.96 10.16
C TYR A 198 -2.25 10.44 8.73
N ARG A 199 -3.08 11.48 8.52
CA ARG A 199 -3.31 12.05 7.19
C ARG A 199 -2.03 12.65 6.61
N LYS A 200 -1.28 13.43 7.38
CA LYS A 200 0.02 13.97 6.94
C LYS A 200 1.00 12.85 6.56
N ALA A 201 1.05 11.76 7.35
CA ALA A 201 1.90 10.63 7.04
C ALA A 201 1.48 9.94 5.74
N LEU A 202 0.19 9.70 5.54
CA LEU A 202 -0.37 9.19 4.30
C LEU A 202 -0.06 10.10 3.12
N ASP A 203 -0.23 11.40 3.28
CA ASP A 203 0.01 12.39 2.24
C ASP A 203 1.49 12.60 1.91
N SER A 204 2.38 12.39 2.86
CA SER A 204 3.83 12.52 2.65
C SER A 204 4.48 11.30 2.01
N THR A 205 3.75 10.21 1.91
CA THR A 205 4.28 8.92 1.48
C THR A 205 3.63 8.51 0.17
N TYR A 206 4.45 8.38 -0.86
CA TYR A 206 4.02 7.74 -2.08
C TYR A 206 4.02 6.23 -1.88
N THR A 207 2.84 5.63 -1.85
CA THR A 207 2.68 4.18 -1.80
C THR A 207 2.19 3.67 -3.14
N LYS A 208 2.99 2.82 -3.80
CA LYS A 208 2.58 2.16 -5.05
C LYS A 208 1.51 1.10 -4.86
N LYS A 209 1.29 0.65 -3.63
CA LYS A 209 0.31 -0.38 -3.33
C LYS A 209 -1.02 0.25 -2.96
N LEU A 210 -1.98 0.02 -3.83
CA LEU A 210 -3.38 0.21 -3.51
C LEU A 210 -3.85 -0.88 -2.55
N THR A 211 -4.79 -0.54 -1.68
CA THR A 211 -5.63 -1.56 -1.03
C THR A 211 -6.42 -2.30 -2.10
N GLN A 212 -6.96 -3.47 -1.77
CA GLN A 212 -7.79 -4.22 -2.73
C GLN A 212 -8.96 -3.36 -3.21
N ARG A 213 -9.64 -2.66 -2.29
CA ARG A 213 -10.75 -1.75 -2.60
C ARG A 213 -10.33 -0.61 -3.54
N GLU A 214 -9.21 0.05 -3.28
CA GLU A 214 -8.70 1.10 -4.16
C GLU A 214 -8.35 0.59 -5.55
N ARG A 215 -7.79 -0.62 -5.62
CA ARG A 215 -7.52 -1.28 -6.90
C ARG A 215 -8.81 -1.56 -7.67
N GLU A 216 -9.83 -2.06 -6.99
CA GLU A 216 -11.15 -2.30 -7.58
C GLU A 216 -11.76 -1.00 -8.11
N VAL A 217 -11.67 0.10 -7.36
CA VAL A 217 -12.15 1.43 -7.83
C VAL A 217 -11.41 1.86 -9.09
N VAL A 218 -10.08 1.78 -9.13
CA VAL A 218 -9.30 2.17 -10.32
C VAL A 218 -9.64 1.27 -11.51
N LEU A 219 -9.68 -0.04 -11.32
CA LEU A 219 -10.00 -0.98 -12.40
C LEU A 219 -11.42 -0.79 -12.93
N THR A 220 -12.39 -0.60 -12.03
CA THR A 220 -13.79 -0.36 -12.42
C THR A 220 -13.93 0.96 -13.18
N ALA A 221 -13.26 2.02 -12.75
CA ALA A 221 -13.23 3.29 -13.46
C ALA A 221 -12.61 3.14 -14.85
N VAL A 222 -11.47 2.47 -14.98
CA VAL A 222 -10.82 2.24 -16.27
C VAL A 222 -11.69 1.35 -17.17
N ARG A 223 -12.30 0.28 -16.61
CA ARG A 223 -13.25 -0.59 -17.35
C ARG A 223 -14.42 0.19 -17.92
N SER A 224 -15.02 1.09 -17.15
CA SER A 224 -16.19 1.86 -17.59
C SER A 224 -15.92 2.75 -18.80
N VAL A 225 -14.65 3.09 -19.05
CA VAL A 225 -14.23 3.87 -20.23
C VAL A 225 -13.93 2.99 -21.42
N ILE A 226 -13.36 1.80 -21.19
CA ILE A 226 -12.90 0.90 -22.26
C ILE A 226 -14.03 0.00 -22.75
N SER A 227 -14.93 -0.42 -21.83
CA SER A 227 -16.03 -1.32 -22.17
C SER A 227 -17.21 -0.54 -22.74
N ASP A 228 -17.86 -1.11 -23.75
CA ASP A 228 -19.10 -0.57 -24.29
C ASP A 228 -20.22 -0.58 -23.24
N ASP A 229 -21.25 0.23 -23.45
CA ASP A 229 -22.33 0.54 -22.49
C ASP A 229 -23.14 -0.67 -21.95
N ASP A 230 -23.00 -1.85 -22.54
CA ASP A 230 -23.71 -3.07 -22.13
C ASP A 230 -23.23 -3.68 -20.79
N MET A 231 -22.08 -3.26 -20.32
CA MET A 231 -21.58 -3.61 -18.98
C MET A 231 -21.67 -2.39 -18.08
N VAL A 232 -22.84 -2.10 -17.55
CA VAL A 232 -22.99 -1.11 -16.47
C VAL A 232 -22.14 -1.59 -15.30
N ALA A 233 -20.92 -1.08 -15.22
CA ALA A 233 -20.04 -1.36 -14.09
C ALA A 233 -20.73 -0.85 -12.82
N GLU A 234 -21.04 -1.77 -11.92
CA GLU A 234 -21.64 -1.42 -10.64
C GLU A 234 -20.73 -0.42 -9.92
N LYS A 235 -21.31 0.65 -9.40
CA LYS A 235 -20.54 1.70 -8.72
C LYS A 235 -19.77 1.09 -7.54
N PRO A 236 -18.44 1.17 -7.51
CA PRO A 236 -17.67 0.58 -6.43
C PRO A 236 -17.85 1.34 -5.12
N ASP A 237 -17.69 0.63 -3.99
CA ASP A 237 -17.69 1.26 -2.68
C ASP A 237 -16.42 2.12 -2.50
N VAL A 238 -16.63 3.42 -2.34
CA VAL A 238 -15.56 4.42 -2.19
C VAL A 238 -15.32 4.85 -0.73
N GLN A 239 -15.94 4.19 0.24
CA GLN A 239 -15.70 4.53 1.65
C GLN A 239 -14.28 4.18 2.07
N GLY A 240 -13.58 5.16 2.64
CA GLY A 240 -12.23 4.97 3.19
C GLY A 240 -11.11 4.81 2.16
N VAL A 241 -11.36 5.04 0.86
CA VAL A 241 -10.31 5.03 -0.16
C VAL A 241 -9.47 6.31 -0.13
N SER A 242 -8.21 6.20 -0.51
CA SER A 242 -7.33 7.34 -0.70
C SER A 242 -7.24 7.71 -2.18
N TYR A 243 -7.95 8.78 -2.57
CA TYR A 243 -7.88 9.29 -3.94
C TYR A 243 -6.46 9.65 -4.37
N ARG A 244 -5.64 10.13 -3.42
CA ARG A 244 -4.24 10.43 -3.67
C ARG A 244 -3.46 9.19 -4.09
N ARG A 245 -3.60 8.05 -3.40
CA ARG A 245 -2.95 6.79 -3.79
C ARG A 245 -3.43 6.31 -5.15
N MET A 246 -4.74 6.34 -5.38
CA MET A 246 -5.33 5.94 -6.65
C MET A 246 -4.86 6.81 -7.81
N PHE A 247 -4.79 8.13 -7.59
CA PHE A 247 -4.30 9.08 -8.60
C PHE A 247 -2.83 8.81 -8.98
N PHE A 248 -1.94 8.61 -7.99
CA PHE A 248 -0.54 8.28 -8.28
C PHE A 248 -0.39 6.91 -8.93
N TYR A 249 -1.20 5.95 -8.54
CA TYR A 249 -1.22 4.66 -9.20
C TYR A 249 -1.67 4.78 -10.66
N ALA A 250 -2.75 5.50 -10.91
CA ALA A 250 -3.23 5.76 -12.27
C ALA A 250 -2.17 6.49 -13.12
N TYR A 251 -1.44 7.43 -12.51
CA TYR A 251 -0.32 8.10 -13.17
C TYR A 251 0.84 7.14 -13.50
N ASP A 252 1.24 6.29 -12.56
CA ASP A 252 2.29 5.28 -12.78
C ASP A 252 1.89 4.23 -13.83
N GLU A 253 0.61 3.94 -13.93
CA GLU A 253 0.04 2.99 -14.89
C GLU A 253 -0.36 3.64 -16.23
N ASP A 254 -0.09 4.95 -16.39
CA ASP A 254 -0.39 5.77 -17.59
C ASP A 254 -1.89 5.75 -17.98
N VAL A 255 -2.76 5.72 -16.98
CA VAL A 255 -4.23 5.68 -17.14
C VAL A 255 -4.94 6.82 -16.40
N THR A 256 -4.25 7.92 -16.12
CA THR A 256 -4.82 9.03 -15.34
C THR A 256 -6.09 9.60 -15.97
N GLU A 257 -6.09 9.85 -17.27
CA GLU A 257 -7.25 10.36 -18.00
C GLU A 257 -8.40 9.37 -17.97
N MET A 258 -8.13 8.09 -18.28
CA MET A 258 -9.14 7.03 -18.21
C MET A 258 -9.72 6.88 -16.81
N PHE A 259 -8.89 7.00 -15.76
CA PHE A 259 -9.34 6.94 -14.38
C PHE A 259 -10.27 8.11 -14.04
N ILE A 260 -9.91 9.34 -14.45
CA ILE A 260 -10.73 10.54 -14.21
C ILE A 260 -12.06 10.44 -14.96
N ASP A 261 -12.03 10.06 -16.23
CA ASP A 261 -13.23 9.95 -17.05
C ASP A 261 -14.14 8.81 -16.58
N GLY A 262 -13.56 7.69 -16.18
CA GLY A 262 -14.30 6.60 -15.56
C GLY A 262 -14.96 7.01 -14.24
N CYS A 263 -14.25 7.76 -13.39
CA CYS A 263 -14.85 8.31 -12.18
C CYS A 263 -16.04 9.25 -12.50
N ARG A 264 -15.93 10.08 -13.53
CA ARG A 264 -17.04 10.93 -13.99
C ARG A 264 -18.23 10.09 -14.48
N LYS A 265 -17.96 9.09 -15.33
CA LYS A 265 -19.01 8.18 -15.87
C LYS A 265 -19.74 7.45 -14.74
N LEU A 266 -19.01 7.01 -13.70
CA LEU A 266 -19.55 6.30 -12.53
C LEU A 266 -20.07 7.25 -11.43
N GLN A 267 -20.06 8.56 -11.64
CA GLN A 267 -20.44 9.56 -10.65
C GLN A 267 -19.71 9.40 -9.31
N ILE A 268 -18.42 9.06 -9.37
CA ILE A 268 -17.55 9.01 -8.21
C ILE A 268 -16.97 10.41 -8.00
N PRO A 269 -17.20 11.06 -6.83
CA PRO A 269 -16.62 12.36 -6.55
C PRO A 269 -15.11 12.23 -6.41
N ILE A 270 -14.35 12.99 -7.21
CA ILE A 270 -12.90 13.04 -7.14
C ILE A 270 -12.45 14.46 -6.76
N PRO A 271 -11.45 14.59 -5.88
CA PRO A 271 -10.83 15.89 -5.63
C PRO A 271 -10.06 16.33 -6.89
N PRO A 272 -9.70 17.61 -6.96
CA PRO A 272 -8.85 18.12 -8.05
C PRO A 272 -7.60 17.25 -8.20
N PRO A 273 -7.14 16.96 -9.44
CA PRO A 273 -5.96 16.15 -9.69
C PRO A 273 -4.74 16.75 -8.99
N LEU A 274 -3.97 15.90 -8.33
CA LEU A 274 -2.72 16.31 -7.71
C LEU A 274 -1.65 16.50 -8.78
N LYS A 275 -0.89 17.58 -8.69
CA LYS A 275 0.31 17.74 -9.50
C LYS A 275 1.39 16.84 -8.95
N VAL A 276 1.86 15.91 -9.76
CA VAL A 276 2.86 14.90 -9.35
C VAL A 276 4.14 15.54 -8.81
N GLY A 277 4.58 16.66 -9.38
CA GLY A 277 5.76 17.40 -8.92
C GLY A 277 5.61 18.08 -7.55
N GLU A 278 4.39 18.24 -7.04
CA GLU A 278 4.12 18.82 -5.72
C GLU A 278 4.31 17.83 -4.57
N VAL A 279 4.47 16.52 -4.90
CA VAL A 279 4.68 15.50 -3.88
C VAL A 279 6.16 15.42 -3.52
N PRO A 280 6.54 15.77 -2.28
CA PRO A 280 7.92 15.66 -1.85
C PRO A 280 8.44 14.23 -2.03
N ARG A 281 9.60 14.10 -2.69
CA ARG A 281 10.28 12.80 -2.94
C ARG A 281 9.55 11.84 -3.89
N TYR A 282 8.54 12.32 -4.62
CA TYR A 282 7.99 11.52 -5.69
C TYR A 282 9.07 11.25 -6.74
N LYS A 283 9.36 9.98 -6.99
CA LYS A 283 10.19 9.53 -8.09
C LYS A 283 9.37 8.51 -8.87
N ASN A 284 9.08 8.79 -10.12
CA ASN A 284 8.44 7.83 -11.01
C ASN A 284 9.49 7.05 -11.81
N PRO A 285 10.00 5.92 -11.29
CA PRO A 285 10.96 5.10 -12.02
C PRO A 285 10.36 4.42 -13.26
N ARG A 286 9.02 4.25 -13.29
CA ARG A 286 8.30 3.67 -14.44
C ARG A 286 8.19 4.65 -15.60
N ALA A 287 7.96 5.94 -15.37
CA ALA A 287 7.89 6.93 -16.44
C ALA A 287 9.16 6.92 -17.28
N LYS A 288 10.34 6.91 -16.64
CA LYS A 288 11.63 6.79 -17.34
C LYS A 288 11.79 5.46 -18.09
N ALA A 289 11.33 4.37 -17.49
CA ALA A 289 11.38 3.07 -18.14
C ALA A 289 10.43 3.00 -19.36
N LEU A 290 9.24 3.60 -19.27
CA LEU A 290 8.27 3.68 -20.36
C LEU A 290 8.78 4.57 -21.50
N GLU A 291 9.40 5.70 -21.17
CA GLU A 291 10.03 6.58 -22.15
C GLU A 291 11.13 5.86 -22.93
N ALA A 292 12.01 5.13 -22.23
CA ALA A 292 13.03 4.29 -22.85
C ALA A 292 12.46 3.13 -23.69
N LEU A 293 11.22 2.71 -23.43
CA LEU A 293 10.58 1.57 -24.11
C LEU A 293 9.69 2.00 -25.28
N ARG A 294 9.27 3.26 -25.35
CA ARG A 294 8.63 3.84 -26.54
C ARG A 294 9.57 3.75 -27.76
N ASP A 295 10.89 3.75 -27.52
CA ASP A 295 11.92 3.69 -28.54
C ASP A 295 12.37 2.27 -28.92
N ILE A 296 11.78 1.20 -28.33
CA ILE A 296 12.08 -0.17 -28.75
C ILE A 296 11.49 -0.38 -30.14
N ASN A 297 12.38 -0.25 -31.11
CA ASN A 297 12.08 -0.57 -32.48
C ASN A 297 11.99 -2.10 -32.63
N VAL A 298 10.77 -2.62 -32.55
CA VAL A 298 10.53 -4.03 -32.86
C VAL A 298 10.89 -4.19 -34.35
N GLN A 299 11.92 -4.97 -34.64
CA GLN A 299 12.38 -5.16 -36.03
C GLN A 299 11.23 -5.72 -36.87
N THR A 300 10.59 -4.84 -37.62
CA THR A 300 9.50 -5.17 -38.55
C THR A 300 9.94 -6.10 -39.68
N LYS A 301 11.25 -6.23 -39.90
CA LYS A 301 11.86 -7.05 -40.97
C LYS A 301 11.57 -8.55 -40.88
N THR A 302 11.06 -9.03 -39.75
CA THR A 302 10.75 -10.45 -39.55
C THR A 302 9.29 -10.81 -39.86
N LEU A 303 8.40 -9.84 -40.05
CA LEU A 303 7.00 -10.11 -40.37
C LEU A 303 6.84 -10.47 -41.85
N ARG A 304 6.17 -11.58 -42.14
CA ARG A 304 5.87 -12.05 -43.50
C ARG A 304 4.47 -11.69 -43.98
N LEU A 305 3.77 -10.81 -43.23
CA LEU A 305 2.45 -10.33 -43.61
C LEU A 305 2.55 -9.39 -44.82
N PRO A 306 1.66 -9.53 -45.81
CA PRO A 306 1.56 -8.60 -46.95
C PRO A 306 1.34 -7.16 -46.50
N GLU A 307 1.73 -6.19 -47.35
CA GLU A 307 1.62 -4.76 -46.99
C GLU A 307 0.20 -4.25 -46.90
N ASP A 308 -0.73 -4.89 -47.57
CA ASP A 308 -2.18 -4.61 -47.54
C ASP A 308 -2.85 -5.09 -46.24
N LYS A 309 -2.20 -5.98 -45.50
CA LYS A 309 -2.69 -6.51 -44.21
C LYS A 309 -2.21 -5.63 -43.05
N THR A 310 -2.62 -4.37 -43.04
CA THR A 310 -2.17 -3.38 -42.05
C THR A 310 -2.69 -3.67 -40.62
N ALA A 311 -3.96 -4.05 -40.49
CA ALA A 311 -4.58 -4.34 -39.18
C ALA A 311 -3.91 -5.55 -38.50
N GLU A 312 -3.65 -6.62 -39.26
CA GLU A 312 -2.97 -7.83 -38.77
C GLU A 312 -1.52 -7.53 -38.36
N ARG A 313 -0.83 -6.70 -39.16
CA ARG A 313 0.55 -6.24 -38.85
C ARG A 313 0.57 -5.44 -37.57
N ASP A 314 -0.36 -4.50 -37.40
CA ASP A 314 -0.46 -3.66 -36.20
C ASP A 314 -0.77 -4.50 -34.97
N ALA A 315 -1.65 -5.48 -35.08
CA ALA A 315 -1.98 -6.42 -34.01
C ALA A 315 -0.74 -7.22 -33.57
N VAL A 316 -0.02 -7.85 -34.51
CA VAL A 316 1.20 -8.61 -34.22
C VAL A 316 2.29 -7.70 -33.62
N MET A 317 2.43 -6.48 -34.14
CA MET A 317 3.40 -5.50 -33.65
C MET A 317 3.08 -5.06 -32.23
N LEU A 318 1.82 -4.81 -31.89
CA LEU A 318 1.41 -4.42 -30.54
C LEU A 318 1.69 -5.55 -29.55
N ILE A 319 1.38 -6.80 -29.93
CA ILE A 319 1.67 -7.99 -29.12
C ILE A 319 3.19 -8.16 -28.94
N ALA A 320 3.98 -7.98 -30.00
CA ALA A 320 5.43 -8.09 -29.94
C ALA A 320 6.05 -7.01 -29.04
N LYS A 321 5.56 -5.76 -29.11
CA LYS A 321 5.93 -4.69 -28.18
C LYS A 321 5.58 -5.05 -26.74
N ALA A 322 4.38 -5.54 -26.49
CA ALA A 322 3.97 -5.98 -25.16
C ALA A 322 4.89 -7.10 -24.62
N LYS A 323 5.28 -8.05 -25.47
CA LYS A 323 6.23 -9.11 -25.10
C LYS A 323 7.61 -8.55 -24.77
N ALA A 324 8.12 -7.62 -25.56
CA ALA A 324 9.42 -6.97 -25.33
C ALA A 324 9.45 -6.21 -24.00
N LEU A 325 8.31 -5.66 -23.59
CA LEU A 325 8.15 -4.96 -22.30
C LEU A 325 8.22 -5.89 -21.09
N THR A 326 8.17 -7.18 -21.24
CA THR A 326 8.04 -8.19 -20.18
C THR A 326 6.87 -7.95 -19.19
N MET A 327 6.12 -8.99 -18.81
CA MET A 327 4.92 -8.90 -17.98
C MET A 327 4.99 -7.96 -16.76
N PRO A 328 6.10 -7.91 -15.96
CA PRO A 328 6.18 -7.04 -14.80
C PRO A 328 6.27 -5.53 -15.13
N ARG A 329 6.49 -5.18 -16.38
CA ARG A 329 6.67 -3.79 -16.82
C ARG A 329 5.48 -3.24 -17.62
N LEU A 330 4.56 -4.11 -18.05
CA LEU A 330 3.30 -3.66 -18.65
C LEU A 330 2.51 -2.82 -17.66
N THR A 331 1.98 -1.71 -18.15
CA THR A 331 1.07 -0.84 -17.39
C THR A 331 -0.37 -1.15 -17.74
N LEU A 332 -1.32 -0.63 -16.95
CA LEU A 332 -2.75 -0.73 -17.27
C LEU A 332 -3.07 -0.13 -18.64
N ARG A 333 -2.32 0.90 -19.07
CA ARG A 333 -2.47 1.49 -20.42
C ARG A 333 -2.22 0.46 -21.52
N HIS A 334 -1.13 -0.30 -21.42
CA HIS A 334 -0.82 -1.34 -22.39
C HIS A 334 -1.87 -2.45 -22.42
N TYR A 335 -2.39 -2.84 -21.25
CA TYR A 335 -3.49 -3.80 -21.18
C TYR A 335 -4.77 -3.25 -21.81
N ALA A 336 -5.08 -1.98 -21.58
CA ALA A 336 -6.22 -1.31 -22.20
C ALA A 336 -6.09 -1.24 -23.73
N GLU A 337 -4.91 -0.91 -24.24
CA GLU A 337 -4.62 -0.88 -25.69
C GLU A 337 -4.74 -2.26 -26.33
N LEU A 338 -4.22 -3.30 -25.68
CA LEU A 338 -4.38 -4.68 -26.15
C LEU A 338 -5.85 -5.13 -26.10
N TYR A 339 -6.59 -4.77 -25.06
CA TYR A 339 -8.01 -5.06 -24.97
C TYR A 339 -8.79 -4.41 -26.12
N ASN A 340 -8.54 -3.12 -26.37
CA ASN A 340 -9.19 -2.39 -27.46
C ASN A 340 -8.83 -2.99 -28.83
N MET A 341 -7.58 -3.39 -29.04
CA MET A 341 -7.16 -4.06 -30.26
C MET A 341 -7.93 -5.36 -30.48
N PHE A 342 -8.00 -6.25 -29.48
CA PHE A 342 -8.72 -7.52 -29.62
C PHE A 342 -10.20 -7.33 -29.84
N ARG A 343 -10.81 -6.27 -29.28
CA ARG A 343 -12.25 -6.06 -29.32
C ARG A 343 -12.74 -5.27 -30.52
N HIS A 344 -11.97 -4.27 -30.95
CA HIS A 344 -12.44 -3.26 -31.88
C HIS A 344 -11.68 -3.22 -33.22
N SER A 345 -10.57 -3.95 -33.33
CA SER A 345 -9.82 -3.99 -34.59
C SER A 345 -10.40 -5.10 -35.48
N ASP A 346 -10.67 -4.73 -36.72
CA ASP A 346 -11.13 -5.65 -37.76
C ASP A 346 -9.91 -6.29 -38.44
N PHE A 347 -9.39 -7.36 -37.85
CA PHE A 347 -8.30 -8.16 -38.40
C PHE A 347 -8.71 -9.64 -38.51
N ASP A 348 -8.10 -10.34 -39.44
CA ASP A 348 -8.28 -11.78 -39.60
C ASP A 348 -7.51 -12.53 -38.50
N GLU A 349 -8.27 -13.15 -37.57
CA GLU A 349 -7.71 -13.83 -36.40
C GLU A 349 -6.83 -15.03 -36.81
N ASP A 350 -7.20 -15.76 -37.85
CA ASP A 350 -6.43 -16.92 -38.33
C ASP A 350 -5.07 -16.48 -38.89
N ILE A 351 -5.04 -15.39 -39.64
CA ILE A 351 -3.81 -14.82 -40.16
C ILE A 351 -2.91 -14.35 -39.04
N VAL A 352 -3.46 -13.63 -38.06
CA VAL A 352 -2.71 -13.18 -36.89
C VAL A 352 -2.20 -14.37 -36.06
N ALA A 353 -3.04 -15.40 -35.81
CA ALA A 353 -2.62 -16.60 -35.11
C ALA A 353 -1.47 -17.35 -35.79
N LEU A 354 -1.56 -17.47 -37.12
CA LEU A 354 -0.52 -18.13 -37.90
C LEU A 354 0.81 -17.38 -37.78
N GLU A 355 0.78 -16.05 -37.93
CA GLU A 355 1.99 -15.22 -37.84
C GLU A 355 2.54 -15.20 -36.40
N LEU A 356 1.69 -15.10 -35.38
CA LEU A 356 2.11 -15.20 -33.96
C LEU A 356 2.74 -16.57 -33.63
N LYS A 357 2.22 -17.65 -34.22
CA LYS A 357 2.83 -18.98 -34.08
C LYS A 357 4.20 -19.02 -34.74
N ARG A 358 4.34 -18.44 -35.94
CA ARG A 358 5.60 -18.37 -36.67
C ARG A 358 6.67 -17.60 -35.91
N VAL A 359 6.32 -16.47 -35.28
CA VAL A 359 7.26 -15.65 -34.53
C VAL A 359 7.38 -16.08 -33.04
N GLY A 360 6.72 -17.18 -32.65
CA GLY A 360 6.81 -17.75 -31.29
C GLY A 360 6.09 -16.95 -30.21
N LEU A 361 5.11 -16.13 -30.57
CA LEU A 361 4.35 -15.28 -29.64
C LEU A 361 2.97 -15.81 -29.26
N LEU A 362 2.46 -16.86 -29.93
CA LEU A 362 1.10 -17.36 -29.70
C LEU A 362 0.84 -17.76 -28.23
N GLY A 363 1.79 -18.45 -27.60
CA GLY A 363 1.65 -18.84 -26.19
C GLY A 363 1.65 -17.65 -25.21
N PHE A 364 2.35 -16.58 -25.55
CA PHE A 364 2.30 -15.32 -24.80
C PHE A 364 0.94 -14.64 -24.99
N THR A 365 0.44 -14.58 -26.23
CA THR A 365 -0.85 -13.96 -26.57
C THR A 365 -2.00 -14.63 -25.80
N ARG A 366 -2.08 -15.95 -25.78
CA ARG A 366 -3.13 -16.68 -25.04
C ARG A 366 -3.09 -16.41 -23.54
N LYS A 367 -1.90 -16.33 -22.93
CA LYS A 367 -1.76 -15.94 -21.52
C LYS A 367 -2.22 -14.49 -21.29
N MET A 368 -1.92 -13.62 -22.24
CA MET A 368 -2.33 -12.23 -22.21
C MET A 368 -3.86 -12.09 -22.31
N GLN A 369 -4.50 -12.78 -23.26
CA GLN A 369 -5.95 -12.78 -23.43
C GLN A 369 -6.68 -13.27 -22.18
N LYS A 370 -6.18 -14.36 -21.54
CA LYS A 370 -6.70 -14.82 -20.26
C LYS A 370 -6.62 -13.73 -19.19
N HIS A 371 -5.51 -13.02 -19.13
CA HIS A 371 -5.33 -11.94 -18.16
C HIS A 371 -6.23 -10.73 -18.45
N LEU A 372 -6.45 -10.40 -19.73
CA LEU A 372 -7.40 -9.38 -20.15
C LEU A 372 -8.85 -9.77 -19.82
N ALA A 373 -9.20 -11.06 -19.93
CA ALA A 373 -10.50 -11.56 -19.52
C ALA A 373 -10.74 -11.37 -18.02
N GLU A 374 -9.74 -11.69 -17.20
CA GLU A 374 -9.79 -11.48 -15.74
C GLU A 374 -9.84 -9.98 -15.36
N MET A 375 -9.07 -9.14 -16.05
CA MET A 375 -8.97 -7.71 -15.74
C MET A 375 -10.10 -6.87 -16.31
N PHE A 376 -10.47 -7.08 -17.55
CA PHE A 376 -11.39 -6.21 -18.31
C PHE A 376 -12.63 -6.93 -18.86
N GLY A 377 -12.76 -8.22 -18.58
CA GLY A 377 -13.92 -8.98 -19.04
C GLY A 377 -13.91 -9.25 -20.55
N LEU A 378 -12.75 -9.47 -21.15
CA LEU A 378 -12.67 -9.90 -22.55
C LEU A 378 -13.46 -11.20 -22.71
N LYS A 379 -14.49 -11.17 -23.56
CA LYS A 379 -15.38 -12.32 -23.76
C LYS A 379 -14.67 -13.42 -24.56
N GLN A 380 -15.05 -14.67 -24.35
CA GLN A 380 -14.68 -15.79 -25.21
C GLN A 380 -15.19 -15.51 -26.63
N GLY A 381 -14.35 -15.72 -27.63
CA GLY A 381 -14.65 -15.42 -29.03
C GLY A 381 -13.70 -14.39 -29.66
N TYR A 382 -12.82 -13.82 -28.87
CA TYR A 382 -11.69 -12.98 -29.31
C TYR A 382 -10.34 -13.69 -29.09
N GLU A 383 -10.36 -15.02 -29.14
CA GLU A 383 -9.15 -15.84 -28.92
C GLU A 383 -8.41 -16.04 -30.25
N VAL A 384 -7.17 -15.60 -30.28
CA VAL A 384 -6.21 -15.85 -31.37
C VAL A 384 -5.44 -17.14 -31.09
#